data_0886b0d5f52aeb1ca2f9a107b36301eb
#
_entry.id   0886b0d5f52aeb1ca2f9a107b36301eb
#
_cell.length_a   1.000
_cell.length_b   1.000
_cell.length_c   1.000
_cell.angle_alpha   90.00
_cell.angle_beta   90.00
_cell.angle_gamma   90.00
#
_symmetry.space_group_name_H-M   'P 1'
#
loop_
_entity.id
_entity.type
_entity.pdbx_description
1 polymer ?
#
loop_
_entity_poly.entity_id
_entity_poly.type
_entity_poly.pdbx_seq_one_letter_code
_entity_poly.pdbx_strand_id
1 'polypeptide(L)'
;MKNNPILSVKNLEVKFKVRDRVLTAIRNISMDFEEHKVVAIVGESGSGKSVFTKTFTGMLDLNGEVSNGEVWFEGRNLMEIKEDKDWEEIRGKKIATIFQDPMTSLNPVRTIGYQISEVIIKHQGKSKAEAKKEALELMDKVGIKDPERRYDEYPFQYSGGMRQRIVIAIALACHPKILICDEPTTALDVTIQAQIIQLIKDLAKEYDFTTIYITHDLGVVANVADYVAVMYGGQIIEFGTVEDIFYDSRHPYTWGLLSSLPQLGLKGEELFAIRGTPPSLFEKIQGDAFAPRSNYSLKIDFLKEPPIFNVSDTHWAKTWLLDPRAPKVEPPLVIRTLHQRMLDMTKKGGVYGER
;
A
#
# COMPACT_ATOMS: atom_id res chain seq x y z
N MET A 1 -5.50 -18.41 -18.54
CA MET A 1 -6.74 -18.31 -17.72
C MET A 1 -6.58 -17.06 -16.89
N LYS A 2 -7.45 -16.07 -17.02
CA LYS A 2 -7.43 -14.91 -16.07
C LYS A 2 -7.82 -15.50 -14.72
N ASN A 3 -6.90 -15.51 -13.76
CA ASN A 3 -7.24 -15.86 -12.38
C ASN A 3 -8.29 -14.88 -11.89
N ASN A 4 -9.33 -15.39 -11.23
CA ASN A 4 -10.28 -14.50 -10.57
C ASN A 4 -9.51 -13.72 -9.48
N PRO A 5 -9.67 -12.37 -9.43
CA PRO A 5 -9.00 -11.60 -8.40
C PRO A 5 -9.52 -11.98 -7.02
N ILE A 6 -8.64 -11.99 -6.00
CA ILE A 6 -9.03 -12.20 -4.61
C ILE A 6 -9.86 -11.04 -4.08
N LEU A 7 -9.54 -9.83 -4.54
CA LEU A 7 -10.26 -8.59 -4.21
C LEU A 7 -10.45 -7.78 -5.49
N SER A 8 -11.68 -7.36 -5.77
CA SER A 8 -12.02 -6.54 -6.93
C SER A 8 -12.76 -5.28 -6.49
N VAL A 9 -12.24 -4.14 -6.85
CA VAL A 9 -12.82 -2.81 -6.57
C VAL A 9 -13.38 -2.23 -7.86
N LYS A 10 -14.63 -1.73 -7.83
CA LYS A 10 -15.30 -1.16 -8.99
C LYS A 10 -15.91 0.20 -8.67
N ASN A 11 -15.48 1.23 -9.39
CA ASN A 11 -16.00 2.60 -9.33
C ASN A 11 -16.14 3.15 -7.91
N LEU A 12 -15.19 2.81 -7.03
CA LEU A 12 -15.23 3.18 -5.61
C LEU A 12 -15.09 4.68 -5.43
N GLU A 13 -16.03 5.27 -4.68
CA GLU A 13 -15.99 6.65 -4.24
C GLU A 13 -16.21 6.73 -2.73
N VAL A 14 -15.35 7.48 -2.02
CA VAL A 14 -15.46 7.69 -0.58
C VAL A 14 -15.50 9.17 -0.26
N LYS A 15 -16.49 9.56 0.52
CA LYS A 15 -16.70 10.93 0.98
C LYS A 15 -16.63 11.04 2.50
N PHE A 16 -16.15 12.18 2.97
CA PHE A 16 -16.15 12.55 4.39
C PHE A 16 -16.91 13.83 4.58
N LYS A 17 -17.81 13.84 5.56
CA LYS A 17 -18.48 15.06 5.98
C LYS A 17 -17.61 15.74 7.04
N VAL A 18 -17.08 16.93 6.71
CA VAL A 18 -16.22 17.72 7.58
C VAL A 18 -16.89 19.06 7.81
N ARG A 19 -17.55 19.23 8.97
CA ARG A 19 -18.45 20.36 9.25
C ARG A 19 -19.53 20.48 8.18
N ASP A 20 -19.64 21.61 7.48
CA ASP A 20 -20.62 21.86 6.42
C ASP A 20 -20.11 21.56 5.01
N ARG A 21 -18.93 20.94 4.90
CA ARG A 21 -18.29 20.62 3.61
C ARG A 21 -18.14 19.13 3.43
N VAL A 22 -18.14 18.69 2.18
CA VAL A 22 -17.88 17.30 1.80
C VAL A 22 -16.49 17.22 1.15
N LEU A 23 -15.67 16.34 1.65
CA LEU A 23 -14.36 16.01 1.09
C LEU A 23 -14.50 14.67 0.34
N THR A 24 -14.13 14.64 -0.94
CA THR A 24 -14.10 13.40 -1.73
C THR A 24 -12.71 12.80 -1.68
N ALA A 25 -12.49 11.87 -0.76
CA ALA A 25 -11.17 11.29 -0.51
C ALA A 25 -10.76 10.23 -1.56
N ILE A 26 -11.74 9.47 -2.08
CA ILE A 26 -11.55 8.48 -3.16
C ILE A 26 -12.50 8.83 -4.28
N ARG A 27 -11.98 8.86 -5.50
CA ARG A 27 -12.64 9.34 -6.70
C ARG A 27 -12.61 8.26 -7.78
N ASN A 28 -13.68 7.46 -7.88
CA ASN A 28 -13.89 6.48 -8.95
C ASN A 28 -12.68 5.55 -9.21
N ILE A 29 -12.27 4.80 -8.18
CA ILE A 29 -11.21 3.80 -8.31
C ILE A 29 -11.81 2.45 -8.74
N SER A 30 -11.22 1.87 -9.79
CA SER A 30 -11.45 0.47 -10.18
C SER A 30 -10.11 -0.24 -10.27
N MET A 31 -9.96 -1.38 -9.58
CA MET A 31 -8.71 -2.12 -9.49
C MET A 31 -8.97 -3.55 -9.01
N ASP A 32 -8.22 -4.49 -9.57
CA ASP A 32 -8.21 -5.89 -9.16
C ASP A 32 -6.90 -6.24 -8.44
N PHE A 33 -7.00 -7.10 -7.43
CA PHE A 33 -5.86 -7.66 -6.72
C PHE A 33 -5.82 -9.17 -6.97
N GLU A 34 -4.72 -9.63 -7.54
CA GLU A 34 -4.50 -11.07 -7.82
C GLU A 34 -4.05 -11.79 -6.55
N GLU A 35 -4.39 -13.08 -6.44
CA GLU A 35 -3.93 -13.94 -5.35
C GLU A 35 -2.40 -14.03 -5.34
N HIS A 36 -1.82 -14.10 -4.13
CA HIS A 36 -0.39 -14.33 -3.87
C HIS A 36 0.54 -13.27 -4.48
N LYS A 37 0.01 -12.08 -4.81
CA LYS A 37 0.78 -10.96 -5.33
C LYS A 37 0.97 -9.88 -4.29
N VAL A 38 2.06 -9.15 -4.43
CA VAL A 38 2.35 -7.95 -3.66
C VAL A 38 2.03 -6.73 -4.51
N VAL A 39 1.01 -5.97 -4.11
CA VAL A 39 0.62 -4.72 -4.77
C VAL A 39 1.01 -3.56 -3.89
N ALA A 40 1.92 -2.70 -4.35
CA ALA A 40 2.26 -1.47 -3.66
C ALA A 40 1.36 -0.32 -4.11
N ILE A 41 0.83 0.44 -3.15
CA ILE A 41 0.08 1.68 -3.38
C ILE A 41 0.96 2.84 -2.93
N VAL A 42 1.40 3.67 -3.88
CA VAL A 42 2.34 4.77 -3.63
C VAL A 42 1.73 6.12 -3.95
N GLY A 43 2.26 7.18 -3.35
CA GLY A 43 1.83 8.56 -3.60
C GLY A 43 2.08 9.46 -2.40
N GLU A 44 1.93 10.77 -2.59
CA GLU A 44 2.10 11.77 -1.52
C GLU A 44 1.14 11.55 -0.34
N SER A 45 1.48 12.10 0.83
CA SER A 45 0.57 12.14 1.99
C SER A 45 -0.73 12.83 1.59
N GLY A 46 -1.88 12.31 2.07
CA GLY A 46 -3.20 12.84 1.72
C GLY A 46 -3.73 12.42 0.35
N SER A 47 -3.04 11.57 -0.43
CA SER A 47 -3.56 11.08 -1.72
C SER A 47 -4.73 10.09 -1.60
N GLY A 48 -5.04 9.59 -0.39
CA GLY A 48 -6.17 8.69 -0.11
C GLY A 48 -5.80 7.22 0.13
N LYS A 49 -4.51 6.85 0.15
CA LYS A 49 -4.04 5.45 0.25
C LYS A 49 -4.66 4.67 1.40
N SER A 50 -4.51 5.15 2.63
CA SER A 50 -5.07 4.49 3.82
C SER A 50 -6.60 4.52 3.83
N VAL A 51 -7.24 5.57 3.30
CA VAL A 51 -8.70 5.61 3.15
C VAL A 51 -9.18 4.52 2.21
N PHE A 52 -8.49 4.32 1.09
CA PHE A 52 -8.81 3.28 0.12
C PHE A 52 -8.80 1.89 0.75
N THR A 53 -7.74 1.53 1.48
CA THR A 53 -7.64 0.21 2.11
C THR A 53 -8.54 0.04 3.33
N LYS A 54 -8.87 1.12 4.07
CA LYS A 54 -9.85 1.08 5.17
C LYS A 54 -11.25 0.63 4.70
N THR A 55 -11.60 0.83 3.43
CA THR A 55 -12.88 0.34 2.88
C THR A 55 -12.95 -1.18 2.85
N PHE A 56 -11.80 -1.88 2.69
CA PHE A 56 -11.75 -3.35 2.62
C PHE A 56 -12.02 -4.03 3.96
N THR A 57 -11.92 -3.28 5.04
CA THR A 57 -12.13 -3.75 6.42
C THR A 57 -13.28 -3.03 7.13
N GLY A 58 -13.99 -2.13 6.45
CA GLY A 58 -15.06 -1.34 7.05
C GLY A 58 -14.58 -0.44 8.19
N MET A 59 -13.33 0.06 8.11
CA MET A 59 -12.70 0.88 9.16
C MET A 59 -12.62 2.36 8.78
N LEU A 60 -13.56 2.85 7.98
CA LEU A 60 -13.69 4.29 7.74
C LEU A 60 -14.06 5.00 9.05
N ASP A 61 -13.59 6.23 9.19
CA ASP A 61 -13.96 7.07 10.33
C ASP A 61 -15.47 7.37 10.28
N LEU A 62 -16.09 7.66 11.42
CA LEU A 62 -17.55 7.79 11.58
C LEU A 62 -18.20 8.84 10.65
N ASN A 63 -17.45 9.81 10.19
CA ASN A 63 -17.88 10.84 9.26
C ASN A 63 -17.62 10.50 7.79
N GLY A 64 -17.10 9.29 7.52
CA GLY A 64 -16.81 8.78 6.18
C GLY A 64 -17.84 7.78 5.69
N GLU A 65 -18.17 7.83 4.41
CA GLU A 65 -19.08 6.90 3.75
C GLU A 65 -18.58 6.50 2.37
N VAL A 66 -18.86 5.27 1.96
CA VAL A 66 -18.73 4.84 0.57
C VAL A 66 -19.97 5.34 -0.16
N SER A 67 -19.81 6.39 -0.95
CA SER A 67 -20.92 7.04 -1.68
C SER A 67 -21.26 6.37 -3.01
N ASN A 68 -20.33 5.58 -3.57
CA ASN A 68 -20.52 4.80 -4.79
C ASN A 68 -19.51 3.66 -4.88
N GLY A 69 -19.82 2.63 -5.66
CA GLY A 69 -18.93 1.55 -6.02
C GLY A 69 -19.12 0.29 -5.19
N GLU A 70 -18.32 -0.71 -5.54
CA GLU A 70 -18.37 -2.05 -5.00
C GLU A 70 -16.96 -2.53 -4.64
N VAL A 71 -16.87 -3.36 -3.59
CA VAL A 71 -15.64 -4.06 -3.21
C VAL A 71 -15.98 -5.54 -3.04
N TRP A 72 -15.56 -6.35 -3.99
CA TRP A 72 -15.82 -7.79 -4.01
C TRP A 72 -14.64 -8.55 -3.43
N PHE A 73 -14.90 -9.35 -2.41
CA PHE A 73 -13.95 -10.25 -1.78
C PHE A 73 -14.56 -11.64 -1.66
N GLU A 74 -13.93 -12.65 -2.24
CA GLU A 74 -14.43 -14.04 -2.24
C GLU A 74 -15.90 -14.16 -2.69
N GLY A 75 -16.31 -13.38 -3.69
CA GLY A 75 -17.67 -13.40 -4.23
C GLY A 75 -18.73 -12.65 -3.39
N ARG A 76 -18.33 -11.99 -2.28
CA ARG A 76 -19.19 -11.15 -1.45
C ARG A 76 -18.85 -9.67 -1.67
N ASN A 77 -19.86 -8.84 -1.90
CA ASN A 77 -19.70 -7.39 -1.91
C ASN A 77 -19.60 -6.87 -0.46
N LEU A 78 -18.42 -6.38 -0.07
CA LEU A 78 -18.16 -5.88 1.28
C LEU A 78 -18.96 -4.61 1.60
N MET A 79 -19.37 -3.84 0.58
CA MET A 79 -20.15 -2.60 0.77
C MET A 79 -21.60 -2.87 1.20
N GLU A 80 -22.07 -4.10 1.09
CA GLU A 80 -23.40 -4.52 1.57
C GLU A 80 -23.40 -4.93 3.06
N ILE A 81 -22.23 -5.03 3.69
CA ILE A 81 -22.11 -5.36 5.12
C ILE A 81 -22.57 -4.15 5.94
N LYS A 82 -23.64 -4.34 6.72
CA LYS A 82 -24.22 -3.28 7.56
C LYS A 82 -23.91 -3.47 9.04
N GLU A 83 -23.77 -4.73 9.49
CA GLU A 83 -23.58 -5.05 10.89
C GLU A 83 -22.10 -5.24 11.22
N ASP A 84 -21.68 -4.73 12.36
CA ASP A 84 -20.29 -4.84 12.81
C ASP A 84 -19.86 -6.28 13.06
N LYS A 85 -20.82 -7.14 13.48
CA LYS A 85 -20.61 -8.57 13.65
C LYS A 85 -20.19 -9.27 12.35
N ASP A 86 -20.74 -8.85 11.19
CA ASP A 86 -20.37 -9.41 9.90
C ASP A 86 -18.96 -9.00 9.47
N TRP A 87 -18.54 -7.79 9.87
CA TRP A 87 -17.17 -7.34 9.68
C TRP A 87 -16.15 -8.13 10.53
N GLU A 88 -16.55 -8.69 11.68
CA GLU A 88 -15.66 -9.54 12.48
C GLU A 88 -15.23 -10.83 11.76
N GLU A 89 -16.03 -11.32 10.80
CA GLU A 89 -15.67 -12.46 9.94
C GLU A 89 -14.63 -12.09 8.86
N ILE A 90 -14.42 -10.80 8.62
CA ILE A 90 -13.46 -10.27 7.64
C ILE A 90 -12.22 -9.73 8.36
N ARG A 91 -12.42 -8.77 9.30
CA ARG A 91 -11.35 -8.08 10.02
C ARG A 91 -10.54 -9.03 10.89
N GLY A 92 -9.21 -9.02 10.69
CA GLY A 92 -8.26 -9.83 11.45
C GLY A 92 -8.33 -11.33 11.16
N LYS A 93 -9.39 -11.82 10.53
CA LYS A 93 -9.57 -13.23 10.19
C LYS A 93 -9.19 -13.52 8.74
N LYS A 94 -9.72 -12.75 7.80
CA LYS A 94 -9.48 -12.92 6.35
C LYS A 94 -8.64 -11.78 5.76
N ILE A 95 -8.86 -10.56 6.23
CA ILE A 95 -8.09 -9.37 5.88
C ILE A 95 -7.51 -8.80 7.16
N ALA A 96 -6.21 -8.83 7.31
CA ALA A 96 -5.50 -8.26 8.45
C ALA A 96 -4.76 -6.99 8.04
N THR A 97 -4.58 -6.06 8.99
CA THR A 97 -3.91 -4.78 8.75
C THR A 97 -2.81 -4.56 9.78
N ILE A 98 -1.61 -4.25 9.30
CA ILE A 98 -0.51 -3.70 10.07
C ILE A 98 -0.57 -2.19 9.90
N PHE A 99 -0.81 -1.46 10.99
CA PHE A 99 -0.90 0.01 11.00
C PHE A 99 0.49 0.66 11.14
N GLN A 100 0.55 1.94 10.80
CA GLN A 100 1.77 2.75 10.73
C GLN A 100 2.57 2.79 12.04
N ASP A 101 1.91 2.86 13.20
CA ASP A 101 2.57 3.02 14.50
C ASP A 101 2.35 1.79 15.39
N PRO A 102 3.41 0.99 15.66
CA PRO A 102 3.33 -0.14 16.56
C PRO A 102 3.07 0.25 18.02
N MET A 103 3.36 1.52 18.40
CA MET A 103 3.13 2.01 19.76
C MET A 103 1.65 2.16 20.08
N THR A 104 0.86 2.55 19.10
CA THR A 104 -0.59 2.71 19.23
C THR A 104 -1.35 1.40 18.98
N SER A 105 -0.70 0.42 18.30
CA SER A 105 -1.32 -0.86 17.96
C SER A 105 -1.32 -1.86 19.11
N LEU A 106 -0.38 -1.74 20.07
CA LEU A 106 -0.27 -2.64 21.21
C LEU A 106 -0.87 -2.01 22.48
N ASN A 107 -1.69 -2.80 23.20
CA ASN A 107 -2.23 -2.37 24.48
C ASN A 107 -1.11 -2.39 25.55
N PRO A 108 -0.71 -1.22 26.12
CA PRO A 108 0.44 -1.15 27.04
C PRO A 108 0.25 -1.85 28.38
N VAL A 109 -1.00 -2.11 28.78
CA VAL A 109 -1.34 -2.76 30.06
C VAL A 109 -1.66 -4.25 29.94
N ARG A 110 -1.44 -4.84 28.75
CA ARG A 110 -1.57 -6.27 28.51
C ARG A 110 -0.22 -6.86 28.10
N THR A 111 0.03 -8.12 28.50
CA THR A 111 1.25 -8.82 28.08
C THR A 111 1.21 -9.13 26.59
N ILE A 112 2.36 -9.32 25.98
CA ILE A 112 2.49 -9.62 24.55
C ILE A 112 1.78 -10.92 24.19
N GLY A 113 2.06 -11.98 24.96
CA GLY A 113 1.45 -13.28 24.72
C GLY A 113 -0.08 -13.29 24.87
N TYR A 114 -0.62 -12.49 25.83
CA TYR A 114 -2.05 -12.30 25.95
C TYR A 114 -2.65 -11.73 24.66
N GLN A 115 -2.03 -10.67 24.09
CA GLN A 115 -2.58 -9.99 22.92
C GLN A 115 -2.58 -10.87 21.67
N ILE A 116 -1.56 -11.69 21.47
CA ILE A 116 -1.52 -12.67 20.37
C ILE A 116 -2.57 -13.76 20.60
N SER A 117 -2.60 -14.33 21.82
CA SER A 117 -3.53 -15.43 22.17
C SER A 117 -4.99 -15.01 22.12
N GLU A 118 -5.31 -13.75 22.49
CA GLU A 118 -6.67 -13.21 22.46
C GLU A 118 -7.26 -13.27 21.05
N VAL A 119 -6.46 -12.90 20.02
CA VAL A 119 -6.88 -12.97 18.61
C VAL A 119 -7.14 -14.42 18.18
N ILE A 120 -6.27 -15.34 18.55
CA ILE A 120 -6.40 -16.77 18.26
C ILE A 120 -7.68 -17.33 18.89
N ILE A 121 -7.91 -17.05 20.18
CA ILE A 121 -9.10 -17.50 20.89
C ILE A 121 -10.36 -16.92 20.25
N LYS A 122 -10.38 -15.61 20.01
CA LYS A 122 -11.55 -14.91 19.47
C LYS A 122 -11.97 -15.43 18.09
N HIS A 123 -11.02 -15.59 17.18
CA HIS A 123 -11.32 -15.88 15.78
C HIS A 123 -11.25 -17.36 15.41
N GLN A 124 -10.48 -18.17 16.14
CA GLN A 124 -10.32 -19.59 15.85
C GLN A 124 -11.05 -20.48 16.86
N GLY A 125 -11.55 -19.93 17.99
CA GLY A 125 -12.27 -20.70 19.02
C GLY A 125 -11.38 -21.68 19.79
N LYS A 126 -10.05 -21.52 19.75
CA LYS A 126 -9.07 -22.39 20.43
C LYS A 126 -9.10 -22.21 21.96
N SER A 127 -8.73 -23.25 22.67
CA SER A 127 -8.50 -23.19 24.12
C SER A 127 -7.31 -22.29 24.45
N LYS A 128 -7.23 -21.82 25.70
CA LYS A 128 -6.10 -20.99 26.17
C LYS A 128 -4.74 -21.69 26.00
N ALA A 129 -4.70 -23.01 26.21
CA ALA A 129 -3.46 -23.78 26.08
C ALA A 129 -2.99 -23.87 24.62
N GLU A 130 -3.91 -24.15 23.69
CA GLU A 130 -3.64 -24.19 22.26
C GLU A 130 -3.25 -22.81 21.73
N ALA A 131 -3.96 -21.75 22.14
CA ALA A 131 -3.66 -20.38 21.75
C ALA A 131 -2.28 -19.93 22.26
N LYS A 132 -1.89 -20.30 23.49
CA LYS A 132 -0.55 -20.02 24.01
C LYS A 132 0.53 -20.72 23.20
N LYS A 133 0.35 -21.99 22.84
CA LYS A 133 1.28 -22.75 22.01
C LYS A 133 1.51 -22.07 20.66
N GLU A 134 0.41 -21.74 19.97
CA GLU A 134 0.48 -21.09 18.67
C GLU A 134 1.07 -19.67 18.74
N ALA A 135 0.75 -18.92 19.80
CA ALA A 135 1.35 -17.61 20.04
C ALA A 135 2.87 -17.69 20.20
N LEU A 136 3.38 -18.70 20.92
CA LEU A 136 4.82 -18.94 21.06
C LEU A 136 5.48 -19.29 19.72
N GLU A 137 4.83 -20.14 18.92
CA GLU A 137 5.29 -20.48 17.57
C GLU A 137 5.33 -19.25 16.65
N LEU A 138 4.33 -18.38 16.71
CA LEU A 138 4.30 -17.13 15.95
C LEU A 138 5.38 -16.14 16.42
N MET A 139 5.60 -16.04 17.75
CA MET A 139 6.68 -15.20 18.29
C MET A 139 8.06 -15.64 17.78
N ASP A 140 8.31 -16.95 17.75
CA ASP A 140 9.56 -17.50 17.21
C ASP A 140 9.69 -17.20 15.70
N LYS A 141 8.63 -17.44 14.93
CA LYS A 141 8.59 -17.16 13.47
C LYS A 141 8.88 -15.71 13.11
N VAL A 142 8.39 -14.76 13.88
CA VAL A 142 8.72 -13.34 13.66
C VAL A 142 10.08 -12.96 14.24
N GLY A 143 10.84 -13.92 14.78
CA GLY A 143 12.21 -13.72 15.27
C GLY A 143 12.30 -13.08 16.64
N ILE A 144 11.35 -13.34 17.52
CA ILE A 144 11.42 -13.02 18.96
C ILE A 144 12.19 -14.15 19.67
N LYS A 145 13.39 -13.84 20.16
CA LYS A 145 14.20 -14.79 20.91
C LYS A 145 13.59 -15.06 22.29
N ASP A 146 13.72 -16.29 22.79
CA ASP A 146 13.20 -16.76 24.09
C ASP A 146 11.67 -16.47 24.27
N PRO A 147 10.81 -16.97 23.36
CA PRO A 147 9.41 -16.61 23.34
C PRO A 147 8.67 -16.99 24.62
N GLU A 148 9.03 -18.11 25.28
CA GLU A 148 8.41 -18.55 26.54
C GLU A 148 8.58 -17.51 27.64
N ARG A 149 9.79 -16.96 27.82
CA ARG A 149 10.05 -15.93 28.82
C ARG A 149 9.35 -14.63 28.45
N ARG A 150 9.43 -14.24 27.16
CA ARG A 150 8.93 -12.97 26.66
C ARG A 150 7.40 -12.91 26.52
N TYR A 151 6.74 -14.06 26.52
CA TYR A 151 5.28 -14.16 26.43
C TYR A 151 4.58 -13.31 27.51
N ASP A 152 5.10 -13.32 28.74
CA ASP A 152 4.51 -12.62 29.87
C ASP A 152 5.07 -11.19 30.06
N GLU A 153 5.94 -10.73 29.15
CA GLU A 153 6.46 -9.34 29.14
C GLU A 153 5.44 -8.37 28.52
N TYR A 154 5.57 -7.08 28.89
CA TYR A 154 4.72 -5.99 28.39
C TYR A 154 5.36 -5.26 27.22
N PRO A 155 4.58 -4.52 26.39
CA PRO A 155 5.11 -3.80 25.23
C PRO A 155 6.28 -2.85 25.52
N PHE A 156 6.30 -2.20 26.69
CA PHE A 156 7.38 -1.26 27.06
C PHE A 156 8.74 -1.94 27.26
N GLN A 157 8.76 -3.26 27.45
CA GLN A 157 9.98 -4.06 27.60
C GLN A 157 10.60 -4.46 26.24
N TYR A 158 9.94 -4.11 25.13
CA TYR A 158 10.35 -4.42 23.77
C TYR A 158 10.88 -3.18 23.03
N SER A 159 11.91 -3.37 22.19
CA SER A 159 12.35 -2.33 21.25
C SER A 159 11.30 -2.04 20.18
N GLY A 160 11.43 -0.93 19.45
CA GLY A 160 10.51 -0.57 18.36
C GLY A 160 10.39 -1.68 17.32
N GLY A 161 11.52 -2.21 16.84
CA GLY A 161 11.52 -3.31 15.88
C GLY A 161 10.92 -4.62 16.43
N MET A 162 11.12 -4.91 17.73
CA MET A 162 10.47 -6.07 18.34
C MET A 162 8.95 -5.89 18.46
N ARG A 163 8.48 -4.69 18.82
CA ARG A 163 7.04 -4.39 18.84
C ARG A 163 6.42 -4.55 17.46
N GLN A 164 7.10 -4.09 16.42
CA GLN A 164 6.64 -4.28 15.04
C GLN A 164 6.53 -5.76 14.67
N ARG A 165 7.50 -6.59 15.05
CA ARG A 165 7.45 -8.04 14.87
C ARG A 165 6.24 -8.67 15.58
N ILE A 166 5.90 -8.19 16.79
CA ILE A 166 4.70 -8.63 17.51
C ILE A 166 3.41 -8.21 16.80
N VAL A 167 3.33 -6.97 16.28
CA VAL A 167 2.16 -6.53 15.49
C VAL A 167 2.00 -7.41 14.25
N ILE A 168 3.09 -7.80 13.59
CA ILE A 168 3.07 -8.77 12.48
C ILE A 168 2.54 -10.14 12.96
N ALA A 169 3.03 -10.65 14.10
CA ALA A 169 2.55 -11.92 14.67
C ALA A 169 1.04 -11.88 14.95
N ILE A 170 0.53 -10.79 15.53
CA ILE A 170 -0.90 -10.59 15.77
C ILE A 170 -1.68 -10.58 14.46
N ALA A 171 -1.20 -9.86 13.44
CA ALA A 171 -1.86 -9.80 12.13
C ALA A 171 -1.92 -11.17 11.43
N LEU A 172 -0.91 -12.01 11.62
CA LEU A 172 -0.83 -13.34 11.01
C LEU A 172 -1.52 -14.44 11.85
N ALA A 173 -1.93 -14.14 13.08
CA ALA A 173 -2.49 -15.12 14.01
C ALA A 173 -3.71 -15.89 13.47
N CYS A 174 -4.43 -15.33 12.50
CA CYS A 174 -5.59 -16.00 11.88
C CYS A 174 -5.33 -16.48 10.44
N HIS A 175 -4.09 -16.51 9.99
CA HIS A 175 -3.71 -16.88 8.62
C HIS A 175 -4.56 -16.14 7.57
N PRO A 176 -4.49 -14.80 7.52
CA PRO A 176 -5.31 -14.00 6.64
C PRO A 176 -4.98 -14.28 5.17
N LYS A 177 -5.96 -14.10 4.29
CA LYS A 177 -5.77 -14.18 2.83
C LYS A 177 -5.18 -12.91 2.25
N ILE A 178 -5.45 -11.78 2.90
CA ILE A 178 -4.89 -10.47 2.52
C ILE A 178 -4.25 -9.83 3.75
N LEU A 179 -3.01 -9.41 3.61
CA LEU A 179 -2.29 -8.58 4.58
C LEU A 179 -2.12 -7.17 4.03
N ILE A 180 -2.72 -6.19 4.70
CA ILE A 180 -2.53 -4.77 4.41
C ILE A 180 -1.41 -4.26 5.31
N CYS A 181 -0.36 -3.68 4.72
CA CYS A 181 0.76 -3.06 5.41
C CYS A 181 0.70 -1.54 5.18
N ASP A 182 0.11 -0.80 6.12
CA ASP A 182 -0.02 0.66 6.01
C ASP A 182 1.19 1.33 6.67
N GLU A 183 2.19 1.69 5.85
CA GLU A 183 3.47 2.28 6.26
C GLU A 183 4.16 1.55 7.43
N PRO A 184 4.37 0.24 7.34
CA PRO A 184 4.72 -0.61 8.49
C PRO A 184 6.12 -0.35 9.06
N THR A 185 6.90 0.54 8.47
CA THR A 185 8.31 0.77 8.83
C THR A 185 8.67 2.24 9.08
N THR A 186 7.71 3.17 8.96
CA THR A 186 7.96 4.63 9.02
C THR A 186 8.60 5.09 10.35
N ALA A 187 8.32 4.41 11.46
CA ALA A 187 8.85 4.74 12.79
C ALA A 187 10.14 3.99 13.17
N LEU A 188 10.78 3.30 12.20
CA LEU A 188 11.95 2.44 12.45
C LEU A 188 13.19 2.98 11.77
N ASP A 189 14.37 2.66 12.32
CA ASP A 189 15.63 2.94 11.66
C ASP A 189 15.82 2.07 10.39
N VAL A 190 16.66 2.53 9.46
CA VAL A 190 16.85 1.93 8.13
C VAL A 190 17.22 0.45 8.19
N THR A 191 18.04 0.05 9.17
CA THR A 191 18.49 -1.34 9.32
C THR A 191 17.33 -2.25 9.74
N ILE A 192 16.56 -1.82 10.74
CA ILE A 192 15.38 -2.56 11.21
C ILE A 192 14.29 -2.55 10.14
N GLN A 193 14.09 -1.44 9.41
CA GLN A 193 13.18 -1.36 8.28
C GLN A 193 13.45 -2.48 7.26
N ALA A 194 14.70 -2.64 6.80
CA ALA A 194 15.06 -3.69 5.85
C ALA A 194 14.74 -5.10 6.39
N GLN A 195 14.99 -5.34 7.68
CA GLN A 195 14.68 -6.63 8.31
C GLN A 195 13.17 -6.90 8.39
N ILE A 196 12.36 -5.90 8.71
CA ILE A 196 10.88 -6.03 8.75
C ILE A 196 10.31 -6.28 7.36
N ILE A 197 10.81 -5.57 6.36
CA ILE A 197 10.40 -5.77 4.96
C ILE A 197 10.71 -7.20 4.50
N GLN A 198 11.92 -7.68 4.77
CA GLN A 198 12.32 -9.05 4.42
C GLN A 198 11.46 -10.08 5.17
N LEU A 199 11.20 -9.86 6.47
CA LEU A 199 10.33 -10.73 7.26
C LEU A 199 8.92 -10.83 6.64
N ILE A 200 8.28 -9.71 6.29
CA ILE A 200 6.94 -9.72 5.64
C ILE A 200 6.98 -10.50 4.32
N LYS A 201 8.04 -10.30 3.51
CA LYS A 201 8.22 -11.00 2.23
C LYS A 201 8.36 -12.52 2.40
N ASP A 202 9.14 -12.95 3.39
CA ASP A 202 9.35 -14.38 3.67
C ASP A 202 8.07 -15.03 4.20
N LEU A 203 7.35 -14.34 5.10
CA LEU A 203 6.07 -14.78 5.61
C LEU A 203 4.97 -14.81 4.53
N ALA A 204 4.99 -13.87 3.58
CA ALA A 204 4.05 -13.90 2.45
C ALA A 204 4.23 -15.14 1.59
N LYS A 205 5.47 -15.58 1.37
CA LYS A 205 5.76 -16.82 0.65
C LYS A 205 5.40 -18.08 1.45
N GLU A 206 5.65 -18.07 2.78
CA GLU A 206 5.38 -19.23 3.66
C GLU A 206 3.88 -19.44 3.87
N TYR A 207 3.11 -18.37 4.06
CA TYR A 207 1.69 -18.43 4.37
C TYR A 207 0.77 -18.18 3.17
N ASP A 208 1.34 -17.90 2.00
CA ASP A 208 0.65 -17.80 0.71
C ASP A 208 -0.47 -16.77 0.68
N PHE A 209 -0.26 -15.59 1.32
CA PHE A 209 -1.21 -14.49 1.32
C PHE A 209 -0.88 -13.40 0.29
N THR A 210 -1.91 -12.67 -0.13
CA THR A 210 -1.79 -11.45 -0.94
C THR A 210 -1.40 -10.28 -0.05
N THR A 211 -0.45 -9.44 -0.49
CA THR A 211 -0.01 -8.27 0.28
C THR A 211 -0.42 -6.98 -0.42
N ILE A 212 -1.03 -6.06 0.32
CA ILE A 212 -1.26 -4.67 -0.11
C ILE A 212 -0.33 -3.78 0.71
N TYR A 213 0.68 -3.21 0.06
CA TYR A 213 1.72 -2.45 0.72
C TYR A 213 1.55 -0.95 0.45
N ILE A 214 1.21 -0.17 1.48
CA ILE A 214 1.11 1.29 1.38
C ILE A 214 2.42 1.89 1.86
N THR A 215 3.06 2.70 1.01
CA THR A 215 4.28 3.43 1.37
C THR A 215 4.49 4.64 0.46
N HIS A 216 5.28 5.58 0.93
CA HIS A 216 5.82 6.66 0.12
C HIS A 216 7.28 6.38 -0.31
N ASP A 217 7.89 5.30 0.17
CA ASP A 217 9.28 4.91 -0.15
C ASP A 217 9.32 3.97 -1.35
N LEU A 218 9.62 4.53 -2.53
CA LEU A 218 9.77 3.77 -3.77
C LEU A 218 10.97 2.81 -3.75
N GLY A 219 11.98 3.04 -2.91
CA GLY A 219 13.10 2.12 -2.72
C GLY A 219 12.63 0.80 -2.09
N VAL A 220 11.69 0.87 -1.16
CA VAL A 220 11.02 -0.31 -0.59
C VAL A 220 10.21 -1.04 -1.67
N VAL A 221 9.41 -0.28 -2.43
CA VAL A 221 8.53 -0.82 -3.49
C VAL A 221 9.31 -1.65 -4.50
N ALA A 222 10.45 -1.14 -4.98
CA ALA A 222 11.32 -1.83 -5.93
C ALA A 222 11.78 -3.23 -5.45
N ASN A 223 11.83 -3.45 -4.14
CA ASN A 223 12.29 -4.71 -3.55
C ASN A 223 11.18 -5.70 -3.22
N VAL A 224 9.94 -5.24 -3.03
CA VAL A 224 8.88 -6.09 -2.47
C VAL A 224 7.70 -6.30 -3.41
N ALA A 225 7.39 -5.35 -4.29
CA ALA A 225 6.16 -5.37 -5.07
C ALA A 225 6.28 -6.16 -6.38
N ASP A 226 5.17 -6.81 -6.76
CA ASP A 226 4.95 -7.32 -8.13
C ASP A 226 4.34 -6.21 -8.99
N TYR A 227 3.37 -5.48 -8.43
CA TYR A 227 2.65 -4.40 -9.10
C TYR A 227 2.67 -3.12 -8.27
N VAL A 228 2.59 -2.00 -8.95
CA VAL A 228 2.56 -0.67 -8.32
C VAL A 228 1.35 0.12 -8.81
N ALA A 229 0.55 0.62 -7.87
CA ALA A 229 -0.53 1.56 -8.11
C ALA A 229 -0.09 2.95 -7.63
N VAL A 230 0.08 3.88 -8.55
CA VAL A 230 0.43 5.27 -8.23
C VAL A 230 -0.83 6.06 -7.98
N MET A 231 -0.97 6.60 -6.77
CA MET A 231 -2.18 7.28 -6.33
C MET A 231 -1.96 8.78 -6.14
N TYR A 232 -2.82 9.59 -6.74
CA TYR A 232 -2.80 11.05 -6.62
C TYR A 232 -4.22 11.62 -6.59
N GLY A 233 -4.48 12.58 -5.70
CA GLY A 233 -5.76 13.29 -5.64
C GLY A 233 -6.99 12.37 -5.52
N GLY A 234 -6.89 11.27 -4.80
CA GLY A 234 -7.97 10.31 -4.60
C GLY A 234 -8.19 9.32 -5.75
N GLN A 235 -7.29 9.24 -6.72
CA GLN A 235 -7.39 8.32 -7.86
C GLN A 235 -6.10 7.52 -8.07
N ILE A 236 -6.20 6.33 -8.67
CA ILE A 236 -5.05 5.65 -9.26
C ILE A 236 -4.84 6.25 -10.64
N ILE A 237 -3.66 6.84 -10.86
CA ILE A 237 -3.32 7.57 -12.09
C ILE A 237 -2.39 6.77 -13.00
N GLU A 238 -1.68 5.80 -12.45
CA GLU A 238 -0.85 4.87 -13.20
C GLU A 238 -0.76 3.54 -12.45
N PHE A 239 -0.77 2.43 -13.17
CA PHE A 239 -0.67 1.08 -12.65
C PHE A 239 0.13 0.20 -13.61
N GLY A 240 1.00 -0.63 -13.07
CA GLY A 240 1.77 -1.57 -13.84
C GLY A 240 2.62 -2.48 -12.95
N THR A 241 3.42 -3.36 -13.57
CA THR A 241 4.47 -4.08 -12.86
C THR A 241 5.51 -3.09 -12.31
N VAL A 242 6.35 -3.56 -11.38
CA VAL A 242 7.47 -2.74 -10.89
C VAL A 242 8.33 -2.25 -12.07
N GLU A 243 8.61 -3.12 -13.03
CA GLU A 243 9.37 -2.80 -14.23
C GLU A 243 8.69 -1.73 -15.06
N ASP A 244 7.36 -1.82 -15.28
CA ASP A 244 6.60 -0.82 -16.04
C ASP A 244 6.72 0.56 -15.38
N ILE A 245 6.51 0.63 -14.06
CA ILE A 245 6.49 1.90 -13.34
C ILE A 245 7.88 2.51 -13.19
N PHE A 246 8.93 1.71 -12.95
CA PHE A 246 10.28 2.23 -12.77
C PHE A 246 10.99 2.54 -14.08
N TYR A 247 10.72 1.79 -15.16
CA TYR A 247 11.49 1.91 -16.41
C TYR A 247 10.68 2.44 -17.59
N ASP A 248 9.34 2.42 -17.53
CA ASP A 248 8.47 2.87 -18.63
C ASP A 248 7.29 3.72 -18.14
N SER A 249 7.45 4.41 -16.99
CA SER A 249 6.39 5.27 -16.45
C SER A 249 5.92 6.33 -17.45
N ARG A 250 4.62 6.60 -17.47
CA ARG A 250 3.95 7.45 -18.48
C ARG A 250 3.32 8.71 -17.89
N HIS A 251 2.97 8.70 -16.60
CA HIS A 251 2.34 9.85 -15.98
C HIS A 251 3.37 10.85 -15.44
N PRO A 252 3.25 12.16 -15.69
CA PRO A 252 4.20 13.18 -15.21
C PRO A 252 4.38 13.20 -13.69
N TYR A 253 3.36 12.84 -12.92
CA TYR A 253 3.49 12.70 -11.46
C TYR A 253 4.43 11.55 -11.07
N THR A 254 4.34 10.40 -11.74
CA THR A 254 5.23 9.27 -11.53
C THR A 254 6.68 9.64 -11.87
N TRP A 255 6.89 10.40 -12.95
CA TRP A 255 8.22 10.95 -13.26
C TRP A 255 8.75 11.82 -12.14
N GLY A 256 7.89 12.68 -11.57
CA GLY A 256 8.25 13.51 -10.42
C GLY A 256 8.63 12.70 -9.19
N LEU A 257 7.82 11.69 -8.84
CA LEU A 257 8.11 10.79 -7.71
C LEU A 257 9.45 10.06 -7.89
N LEU A 258 9.69 9.46 -9.04
CA LEU A 258 10.93 8.75 -9.33
C LEU A 258 12.14 9.70 -9.34
N SER A 259 11.99 10.91 -9.94
CA SER A 259 13.05 11.90 -9.99
C SER A 259 13.42 12.49 -8.62
N SER A 260 12.54 12.36 -7.62
CA SER A 260 12.80 12.80 -6.24
C SER A 260 13.59 11.79 -5.41
N LEU A 261 13.86 10.58 -5.95
CA LEU A 261 14.62 9.56 -5.25
C LEU A 261 16.11 9.95 -5.16
N PRO A 262 16.70 10.01 -3.94
CA PRO A 262 18.10 10.37 -3.75
C PRO A 262 19.07 9.45 -4.51
N GLN A 263 18.72 8.17 -4.63
CA GLN A 263 19.53 7.15 -5.33
C GLN A 263 19.64 7.41 -6.85
N LEU A 264 18.67 8.12 -7.41
CA LEU A 264 18.62 8.44 -8.84
C LEU A 264 19.19 9.82 -9.16
N GLY A 265 19.41 10.67 -8.14
CA GLY A 265 20.01 11.98 -8.27
C GLY A 265 21.43 11.91 -8.87
N LEU A 266 21.76 12.84 -9.76
CA LEU A 266 23.13 13.01 -10.24
C LEU A 266 23.95 13.70 -9.14
N LYS A 267 25.18 13.22 -8.93
CA LYS A 267 26.08 13.79 -7.92
C LYS A 267 26.36 15.27 -8.24
N GLY A 268 25.89 16.17 -7.38
CA GLY A 268 26.05 17.62 -7.55
C GLY A 268 24.87 18.35 -8.19
N GLU A 269 23.80 17.66 -8.58
CA GLU A 269 22.53 18.28 -8.99
C GLU A 269 21.54 18.37 -7.83
N GLU A 270 20.72 19.41 -7.83
CA GLU A 270 19.59 19.50 -6.91
C GLU A 270 18.57 18.38 -7.18
N LEU A 271 18.08 17.74 -6.12
CA LEU A 271 17.02 16.76 -6.25
C LEU A 271 15.76 17.42 -6.82
N PHE A 272 15.14 16.75 -7.78
CA PHE A 272 13.87 17.21 -8.33
C PHE A 272 12.79 17.15 -7.24
N ALA A 273 12.17 18.29 -7.00
CA ALA A 273 11.00 18.37 -6.10
C ALA A 273 9.75 18.69 -6.92
N ILE A 274 8.67 17.93 -6.66
CA ILE A 274 7.37 18.24 -7.24
C ILE A 274 6.87 19.56 -6.64
N ARG A 275 6.74 20.60 -7.47
CA ARG A 275 6.37 21.95 -7.03
C ARG A 275 4.89 22.04 -6.63
N GLY A 276 4.57 23.01 -5.78
CA GLY A 276 3.21 23.30 -5.35
C GLY A 276 2.65 22.29 -4.33
N THR A 277 1.36 22.41 -4.04
CA THR A 277 0.63 21.56 -3.08
C THR A 277 -0.38 20.67 -3.82
N PRO A 278 -0.71 19.47 -3.28
CA PRO A 278 -1.80 18.66 -3.80
C PRO A 278 -3.12 19.44 -3.85
N PRO A 279 -4.03 19.07 -4.76
CA PRO A 279 -5.31 19.76 -4.88
C PRO A 279 -6.17 19.57 -3.63
N SER A 280 -7.01 20.57 -3.36
CA SER A 280 -8.01 20.47 -2.31
C SER A 280 -9.10 19.45 -2.71
N LEU A 281 -9.22 18.37 -1.94
CA LEU A 281 -10.25 17.35 -2.15
C LEU A 281 -11.65 17.81 -1.67
N PHE A 282 -11.78 19.03 -1.12
CA PHE A 282 -13.05 19.69 -0.86
C PHE A 282 -13.68 20.32 -2.10
N GLU A 283 -12.91 20.46 -3.16
CA GLU A 283 -13.36 21.08 -4.41
C GLU A 283 -13.51 20.01 -5.50
N LYS A 284 -14.47 20.25 -6.40
CA LYS A 284 -14.63 19.35 -7.54
C LYS A 284 -13.48 19.56 -8.51
N ILE A 285 -12.65 18.54 -8.67
CA ILE A 285 -11.59 18.51 -9.67
C ILE A 285 -12.22 18.18 -11.02
N GLN A 286 -12.10 19.08 -11.99
CA GLN A 286 -12.72 18.91 -13.32
C GLN A 286 -11.86 18.11 -14.29
N GLY A 287 -10.56 18.30 -14.24
CA GLY A 287 -9.59 17.68 -15.14
C GLY A 287 -8.66 16.73 -14.44
N ASP A 288 -7.43 16.65 -14.95
CA ASP A 288 -6.36 15.94 -14.28
C ASP A 288 -5.98 16.68 -13.00
N ALA A 289 -6.05 15.96 -11.88
CA ALA A 289 -5.69 16.50 -10.56
C ALA A 289 -4.25 17.02 -10.48
N PHE A 290 -3.34 16.48 -11.29
CA PHE A 290 -1.94 16.87 -11.31
C PHE A 290 -1.64 18.04 -12.28
N ALA A 291 -2.56 18.39 -13.17
CA ALA A 291 -2.33 19.43 -14.18
C ALA A 291 -1.74 20.74 -13.64
N PRO A 292 -2.19 21.30 -12.50
CA PRO A 292 -1.63 22.55 -11.97
C PRO A 292 -0.15 22.46 -11.52
N ARG A 293 0.36 21.24 -11.32
CA ARG A 293 1.73 20.97 -10.83
C ARG A 293 2.65 20.44 -11.91
N SER A 294 2.11 20.07 -13.08
CA SER A 294 2.83 19.46 -14.18
C SER A 294 3.35 20.52 -15.17
N ASN A 295 4.62 20.44 -15.51
CA ASN A 295 5.20 21.23 -16.60
C ASN A 295 4.79 20.72 -18.01
N TYR A 296 4.10 19.57 -18.06
CA TYR A 296 3.71 18.88 -19.30
C TYR A 296 2.22 18.97 -19.59
N SER A 297 1.47 19.76 -18.80
CA SER A 297 0.02 19.86 -18.90
C SER A 297 -0.41 20.47 -20.23
N LEU A 298 -1.39 19.84 -20.85
CA LEU A 298 -2.10 20.32 -22.02
C LEU A 298 -3.35 21.12 -21.57
N LYS A 299 -3.90 21.94 -22.44
CA LYS A 299 -5.15 22.66 -22.13
C LYS A 299 -6.30 21.74 -21.76
N ILE A 300 -6.34 20.54 -22.34
CA ILE A 300 -7.37 19.54 -22.06
C ILE A 300 -7.29 19.00 -20.62
N ASP A 301 -6.08 18.92 -20.02
CA ASP A 301 -5.89 18.45 -18.65
C ASP A 301 -6.63 19.30 -17.62
N PHE A 302 -6.89 20.58 -17.90
CA PHE A 302 -7.67 21.47 -17.05
C PHE A 302 -9.18 21.38 -17.26
N LEU A 303 -9.63 20.72 -18.31
CA LEU A 303 -11.02 20.69 -18.72
C LEU A 303 -11.69 19.32 -18.57
N LYS A 304 -10.93 18.24 -18.80
CA LYS A 304 -11.44 16.88 -18.80
C LYS A 304 -10.45 15.93 -18.15
N GLU A 305 -10.97 15.07 -17.28
CA GLU A 305 -10.20 13.98 -16.68
C GLU A 305 -9.69 13.05 -17.78
N PRO A 306 -8.39 12.67 -17.76
CA PRO A 306 -7.85 11.72 -18.71
C PRO A 306 -8.53 10.35 -18.56
N PRO A 307 -8.88 9.67 -19.65
CA PRO A 307 -9.28 8.27 -19.58
C PRO A 307 -8.08 7.37 -19.27
N ILE A 308 -8.36 6.11 -19.01
CA ILE A 308 -7.32 5.09 -18.93
C ILE A 308 -6.81 4.80 -20.35
N PHE A 309 -5.51 4.93 -20.53
CA PHE A 309 -4.79 4.49 -21.73
C PHE A 309 -3.96 3.26 -21.39
N ASN A 310 -4.23 2.13 -22.05
CA ASN A 310 -3.40 0.94 -21.91
C ASN A 310 -2.10 1.12 -22.69
N VAL A 311 -0.98 0.92 -22.01
CA VAL A 311 0.38 0.96 -22.57
C VAL A 311 0.81 -0.44 -22.98
N SER A 312 0.50 -1.42 -22.12
CA SER A 312 0.73 -2.86 -22.34
C SER A 312 -0.43 -3.67 -21.71
N ASP A 313 -0.31 -5.00 -21.69
CA ASP A 313 -1.27 -5.89 -21.00
C ASP A 313 -1.25 -5.71 -19.48
N THR A 314 -0.15 -5.23 -18.91
CA THR A 314 0.08 -5.04 -17.47
C THR A 314 0.10 -3.58 -17.04
N HIS A 315 0.25 -2.64 -17.98
CA HIS A 315 0.52 -1.23 -17.72
C HIS A 315 -0.54 -0.31 -18.32
N TRP A 316 -1.07 0.60 -17.51
CA TRP A 316 -1.95 1.67 -17.96
C TRP A 316 -1.68 2.98 -17.20
N ALA A 317 -2.00 4.11 -17.83
CA ALA A 317 -1.92 5.42 -17.20
C ALA A 317 -3.08 6.34 -17.61
N LYS A 318 -3.44 7.25 -16.70
CA LYS A 318 -4.46 8.29 -16.91
C LYS A 318 -3.77 9.62 -17.23
N THR A 319 -3.35 9.79 -18.46
CA THR A 319 -2.74 11.05 -18.94
C THR A 319 -3.06 11.31 -20.40
N TRP A 320 -3.46 12.55 -20.72
CA TRP A 320 -3.70 12.97 -22.09
C TRP A 320 -2.45 12.96 -22.97
N LEU A 321 -1.27 12.86 -22.39
CA LEU A 321 -0.01 12.71 -23.14
C LEU A 321 0.06 11.40 -23.95
N LEU A 322 -0.78 10.41 -23.63
CA LEU A 322 -0.90 9.15 -24.36
C LEU A 322 -1.95 9.20 -25.51
N ASP A 323 -2.73 10.29 -25.61
CA ASP A 323 -3.63 10.46 -26.76
C ASP A 323 -2.81 10.60 -28.04
N PRO A 324 -3.15 9.88 -29.13
CA PRO A 324 -2.41 9.96 -30.40
C PRO A 324 -2.27 11.37 -31.01
N ARG A 325 -3.12 12.30 -30.59
CA ARG A 325 -3.11 13.70 -31.03
C ARG A 325 -2.24 14.59 -30.14
N ALA A 326 -1.77 14.08 -29.00
CA ALA A 326 -0.93 14.84 -28.09
C ALA A 326 0.45 15.10 -28.70
N PRO A 327 1.10 16.22 -28.35
CA PRO A 327 2.48 16.45 -28.74
C PRO A 327 3.37 15.38 -28.10
N LYS A 328 4.40 14.93 -28.81
CA LYS A 328 5.41 14.04 -28.24
C LYS A 328 6.19 14.79 -27.18
N VAL A 329 6.15 14.28 -25.97
CA VAL A 329 6.84 14.82 -24.79
C VAL A 329 7.90 13.83 -24.36
N GLU A 330 9.11 14.34 -24.11
CA GLU A 330 10.17 13.53 -23.54
C GLU A 330 10.14 13.61 -22.01
N PRO A 331 10.16 12.46 -21.30
CA PRO A 331 10.33 12.44 -19.85
C PRO A 331 11.63 13.12 -19.40
N PRO A 332 11.74 13.54 -18.14
CA PRO A 332 12.99 14.08 -17.60
C PRO A 332 14.19 13.18 -17.87
N LEU A 333 15.38 13.77 -18.05
CA LEU A 333 16.59 13.03 -18.38
C LEU A 333 16.88 11.89 -17.39
N VAL A 334 16.63 12.11 -16.10
CA VAL A 334 16.77 11.10 -15.05
C VAL A 334 15.94 9.87 -15.36
N ILE A 335 14.68 10.04 -15.78
CA ILE A 335 13.76 8.94 -16.12
C ILE A 335 14.23 8.22 -17.39
N ARG A 336 14.57 8.96 -18.45
CA ARG A 336 15.06 8.38 -19.72
C ARG A 336 16.32 7.52 -19.52
N THR A 337 17.20 7.94 -18.64
CA THR A 337 18.46 7.24 -18.38
C THR A 337 18.35 6.15 -17.31
N LEU A 338 17.23 6.08 -16.58
CA LEU A 338 17.05 5.14 -15.48
C LEU A 338 17.16 3.67 -15.96
N HIS A 339 16.40 3.30 -16.98
CA HIS A 339 16.47 1.96 -17.55
C HIS A 339 17.89 1.60 -18.00
N GLN A 340 18.57 2.50 -18.72
CA GLN A 340 19.94 2.27 -19.16
C GLN A 340 20.92 2.11 -17.99
N ARG A 341 20.78 2.95 -16.96
CA ARG A 341 21.61 2.85 -15.75
C ARG A 341 21.41 1.52 -15.03
N MET A 342 20.17 1.05 -14.90
CA MET A 342 19.86 -0.21 -14.26
C MET A 342 20.43 -1.40 -15.05
N LEU A 343 20.30 -1.38 -16.38
CA LEU A 343 20.93 -2.37 -17.25
C LEU A 343 22.46 -2.37 -17.12
N ASP A 344 23.07 -1.21 -17.03
CA ASP A 344 24.52 -1.08 -16.86
C ASP A 344 25.00 -1.56 -15.48
N MET A 345 24.23 -1.31 -14.43
CA MET A 345 24.49 -1.84 -13.07
C MET A 345 24.40 -3.37 -13.04
N THR A 346 23.38 -3.95 -13.65
CA THR A 346 23.21 -5.41 -13.75
C THR A 346 24.36 -6.07 -14.50
N LYS A 347 24.80 -5.48 -15.62
CA LYS A 347 25.95 -5.97 -16.41
C LYS A 347 27.28 -5.89 -15.65
N LYS A 348 27.45 -4.92 -14.74
CA LYS A 348 28.67 -4.74 -13.93
C LYS A 348 28.73 -5.59 -12.67
N GLY A 349 27.80 -6.56 -12.51
CA GLY A 349 27.79 -7.45 -11.34
C GLY A 349 27.36 -6.79 -10.04
N GLY A 350 26.68 -5.66 -10.10
CA GLY A 350 26.08 -4.98 -8.94
C GLY A 350 24.80 -5.67 -8.52
N VAL A 351 24.82 -6.23 -7.36
CA VAL A 351 23.88 -6.72 -6.34
C VAL A 351 22.37 -6.62 -6.63
N TYR A 352 21.88 -7.11 -7.76
CA TYR A 352 20.43 -7.39 -7.96
C TYR A 352 20.19 -8.72 -8.69
N GLY A 353 21.18 -9.60 -8.72
CA GLY A 353 21.02 -10.99 -9.13
C GLY A 353 21.11 -11.86 -7.89
N GLU A 354 20.10 -12.65 -7.62
CA GLU A 354 19.97 -13.63 -6.54
C GLU A 354 19.71 -13.03 -5.13
N ARG A 355 18.44 -12.66 -4.91
CA ARG A 355 17.85 -12.75 -3.56
C ARG A 355 16.40 -13.25 -3.63
#